data_a37073dc7dc94fd05d39ed9545067d2b
#
_entry.id   a37073dc7dc94fd05d39ed9545067d2b
#
_cell.length_a   1.000
_cell.length_b   1.000
_cell.length_c   1.000
_cell.angle_alpha   90.00
_cell.angle_beta   90.00
_cell.angle_gamma   90.00
#
_symmetry.space_group_name_H-M   'P 1'
#
loop_
_entity.id
_entity.type
_entity.pdbx_description
1 polymer ?
#
loop_
_entity_poly.entity_id
_entity_poly.type
_entity_poly.pdbx_seq_one_letter_code
_entity_poly.pdbx_strand_id
1 'polypeptide(L)' 'MGGVNRLKEYRKKRGLTQQKLADKANVSRSIIIGLERGTIATTTTDTLLKLSTALNATVPQIFFRENV' A
#
# COMPACT_ATOMS: atom_id res chain seq x y z
N MET A 1 16.56 3.30 -6.53
CA MET A 1 16.36 2.88 -5.20
C MET A 1 14.91 2.87 -4.83
N GLY A 2 14.37 1.80 -4.56
CA GLY A 2 12.98 1.72 -4.21
C GLY A 2 12.73 2.15 -2.80
N GLY A 3 11.49 2.34 -2.45
CA GLY A 3 11.11 2.54 -1.08
C GLY A 3 11.09 1.23 -0.34
N VAL A 4 10.52 1.25 0.86
CA VAL A 4 10.43 0.05 1.68
C VAL A 4 9.45 -0.98 1.10
N ASN A 5 8.54 -0.52 0.26
CA ASN A 5 7.59 -1.40 -0.42
C ASN A 5 7.12 -0.69 -1.68
N ARG A 6 6.18 -1.29 -2.38
CA ARG A 6 5.69 -0.74 -3.63
C ARG A 6 4.31 -0.11 -3.53
N LEU A 7 3.87 0.20 -2.33
CA LEU A 7 2.53 0.75 -2.14
C LEU A 7 2.34 2.05 -2.91
N LYS A 8 3.30 2.97 -2.79
CA LYS A 8 3.21 4.24 -3.49
C LYS A 8 3.23 4.06 -4.99
N GLU A 9 4.06 3.13 -5.47
CA GLU A 9 4.16 2.84 -6.89
C GLU A 9 2.83 2.35 -7.45
N TYR A 10 2.21 1.37 -6.79
CA TYR A 10 0.94 0.85 -7.26
C TYR A 10 -0.17 1.88 -7.14
N ARG A 11 -0.13 2.67 -6.07
CA ARG A 11 -1.11 3.74 -5.89
C ARG A 11 -1.06 4.73 -7.06
N LYS A 12 0.15 5.13 -7.44
CA LYS A 12 0.31 6.08 -8.53
C LYS A 12 -0.09 5.47 -9.87
N LYS A 13 0.20 4.20 -10.06
CA LYS A 13 -0.23 3.52 -11.28
C LYS A 13 -1.74 3.53 -11.44
N ARG A 14 -2.46 3.53 -10.34
CA ARG A 14 -3.93 3.56 -10.38
C ARG A 14 -4.48 4.99 -10.38
N GLY A 15 -3.60 5.98 -10.37
CA GLY A 15 -4.03 7.38 -10.40
C GLY A 15 -4.67 7.84 -9.09
N LEU A 16 -4.26 7.27 -7.97
CA LEU A 16 -4.89 7.59 -6.69
C LEU A 16 -4.01 8.46 -5.82
N THR A 17 -4.62 9.43 -5.14
CA THR A 17 -3.94 10.15 -4.08
C THR A 17 -3.96 9.26 -2.82
N GLN A 18 -3.18 9.64 -1.83
CA GLN A 18 -3.20 8.90 -0.56
C GLN A 18 -4.60 8.90 0.05
N GLN A 19 -5.28 10.04 -0.02
CA GLN A 19 -6.63 10.12 0.53
C GLN A 19 -7.61 9.27 -0.25
N LYS A 20 -7.51 9.26 -1.57
CA LYS A 20 -8.41 8.45 -2.38
C LYS A 20 -8.19 6.98 -2.16
N LEU A 21 -6.94 6.57 -1.99
CA LEU A 21 -6.67 5.17 -1.67
C LEU A 21 -7.22 4.81 -0.29
N ALA A 22 -7.06 5.70 0.67
CA ALA A 22 -7.60 5.47 2.01
C ALA A 22 -9.10 5.27 1.95
N ASP A 23 -9.79 6.12 1.20
CA ASP A 23 -11.24 6.02 1.05
C ASP A 23 -11.63 4.74 0.34
N LYS A 24 -10.92 4.40 -0.72
CA LYS A 24 -11.26 3.22 -1.51
C LYS A 24 -11.00 1.93 -0.73
N ALA A 25 -9.92 1.88 0.01
CA ALA A 25 -9.55 0.71 0.79
C ALA A 25 -10.23 0.67 2.16
N ASN A 26 -10.86 1.77 2.55
CA ASN A 26 -11.48 1.89 3.86
C ASN A 26 -10.46 1.71 4.99
N VAL A 27 -9.33 2.37 4.84
CA VAL A 27 -8.30 2.39 5.88
C VAL A 27 -7.94 3.85 6.14
N SER A 28 -7.24 4.11 7.24
CA SER A 28 -6.90 5.49 7.56
C SER A 28 -5.75 5.97 6.66
N ARG A 29 -5.78 7.25 6.34
CA ARG A 29 -4.73 7.87 5.55
C ARG A 29 -3.39 7.78 6.27
N SER A 30 -3.40 7.88 7.59
CA SER A 30 -2.17 7.80 8.38
C SER A 30 -1.46 6.48 8.18
N ILE A 31 -2.20 5.39 8.05
CA ILE A 31 -1.61 4.09 7.81
C ILE A 31 -0.92 4.07 6.45
N ILE A 32 -1.57 4.63 5.43
CA ILE A 32 -0.99 4.69 4.10
C ILE A 32 0.29 5.50 4.11
N ILE A 33 0.25 6.67 4.75
CA ILE A 33 1.42 7.53 4.85
C ILE A 33 2.56 6.81 5.54
N GLY A 34 2.27 6.17 6.67
CA GLY A 34 3.30 5.45 7.42
C GLY A 34 3.89 4.29 6.65
N LEU A 35 3.05 3.54 5.94
CA LEU A 35 3.53 2.41 5.14
C LEU A 35 4.40 2.90 3.98
N GLU A 36 4.03 3.99 3.34
CA GLU A 36 4.82 4.52 2.22
C GLU A 36 6.15 5.10 2.69
N ARG A 37 6.17 5.70 3.86
CA ARG A 37 7.39 6.28 4.41
C ARG A 37 8.28 5.25 5.10
N GLY A 38 7.72 4.11 5.46
CA GLY A 38 8.47 3.11 6.20
C GLY A 38 8.46 3.33 7.71
N THR A 39 7.69 4.29 8.20
CA THR A 39 7.56 4.50 9.65
C THR A 39 6.65 3.45 10.27
N ILE A 40 5.81 2.82 9.45
CA ILE A 40 5.04 1.66 9.86
C ILE A 40 5.57 0.51 9.05
N ALA A 41 6.28 -0.41 9.71
CA ALA A 41 6.92 -1.52 9.02
C ALA A 41 5.90 -2.56 8.59
N THR A 42 4.87 -2.76 9.39
CA THR A 42 3.88 -3.78 9.10
C THR A 42 2.56 -3.32 9.70
N THR A 43 1.48 -3.95 9.27
CA THR A 43 0.17 -3.65 9.77
C THR A 43 -0.61 -4.96 9.79
N THR A 44 -1.90 -4.91 10.08
CA THR A 44 -2.68 -6.15 10.18
C THR A 44 -2.90 -6.75 8.80
N THR A 45 -3.10 -8.06 8.78
CA THR A 45 -3.41 -8.77 7.55
C THR A 45 -4.66 -8.18 6.90
N ASP A 46 -5.64 -7.81 7.71
CA ASP A 46 -6.86 -7.20 7.20
C ASP A 46 -6.57 -5.93 6.40
N THR A 47 -5.72 -5.07 6.93
CA THR A 47 -5.34 -3.84 6.25
C THR A 47 -4.60 -4.13 4.96
N LEU A 48 -3.68 -5.10 4.98
CA LEU A 48 -2.94 -5.47 3.78
C LEU A 48 -3.87 -5.97 2.69
N LEU A 49 -4.85 -6.78 3.07
CA LEU A 49 -5.81 -7.31 2.10
C LEU A 49 -6.70 -6.21 1.54
N LYS A 50 -7.11 -5.27 2.37
CA LYS A 50 -7.92 -4.14 1.90
C LYS A 50 -7.16 -3.31 0.88
N LEU A 51 -5.89 -3.07 1.14
CA LEU A 51 -5.07 -2.30 0.20
C LEU A 51 -4.85 -3.07 -1.09
N SER A 52 -4.59 -4.37 -1.00
CA SER A 52 -4.38 -5.16 -2.20
C SER A 52 -5.63 -5.20 -3.07
N THR A 53 -6.79 -5.31 -2.46
CA THR A 53 -8.05 -5.30 -3.18
C THR A 53 -8.26 -3.95 -3.87
N ALA A 54 -8.02 -2.87 -3.14
CA ALA A 54 -8.22 -1.52 -3.66
C ALA A 54 -7.29 -1.24 -4.85
N LEU A 55 -6.10 -1.82 -4.83
CA LEU A 55 -5.11 -1.59 -5.87
C LEU A 55 -5.13 -2.66 -6.95
N ASN A 56 -5.96 -3.67 -6.79
CA ASN A 56 -6.05 -4.78 -7.73
C ASN A 56 -4.67 -5.42 -7.96
N ALA A 57 -3.98 -5.68 -6.87
CA ALA A 57 -2.67 -6.31 -6.89
C ALA A 57 -2.56 -7.20 -5.66
N THR A 58 -1.65 -8.17 -5.69
CA THR A 58 -1.52 -9.08 -4.57
C THR A 58 -0.71 -8.43 -3.45
N VAL A 59 -0.89 -8.93 -2.24
CA VAL A 59 -0.10 -8.46 -1.11
C VAL A 59 1.41 -8.62 -1.37
N PRO A 60 1.88 -9.78 -1.86
CA PRO A 60 3.30 -9.90 -2.16
C PRO A 60 3.79 -8.92 -3.20
N GLN A 61 2.98 -8.60 -4.21
CA GLN A 61 3.39 -7.64 -5.23
C GLN A 61 3.61 -6.25 -4.63
N ILE A 62 2.82 -5.89 -3.65
CA ILE A 62 2.87 -4.56 -3.07
C ILE A 62 3.89 -4.49 -1.93
N PHE A 63 3.87 -5.47 -1.04
CA PHE A 63 4.59 -5.37 0.22
C PHE A 63 5.83 -6.25 0.33
N PHE A 64 5.92 -7.30 -0.46
CA PHE A 64 7.09 -8.16 -0.40
C PHE A 64 7.90 -7.94 -1.65
N ARG A 65 9.12 -7.51 -1.51
CA ARG A 65 9.94 -7.21 -2.65
C ARG A 65 10.51 -8.49 -3.21
N GLU A 66 9.71 -9.18 -3.97
CA GLU A 66 10.15 -10.41 -4.52
C GLU A 66 11.07 -10.17 -5.64
N ASN A 67 12.24 -10.67 -5.53
CA ASN A 67 13.16 -10.54 -6.56
C ASN A 67 13.32 -11.81 -7.24
N VAL A 68 12.53 -12.10 -8.08
CA VAL A 68 12.69 -13.38 -8.73
C VAL A 68 13.11 -13.22 -10.14
#